data_9f75220312b1c72e2db95b9bcdd1f368
#
_entry.id   9f75220312b1c72e2db95b9bcdd1f368
#
_cell.length_a   1.000
_cell.length_b   1.000
_cell.length_c   1.000
_cell.angle_alpha   90.00
_cell.angle_beta   90.00
_cell.angle_gamma   90.00
#
_symmetry.space_group_name_H-M   'P 1'
#
loop_
_entity.id
_entity.type
_entity.pdbx_description
1 polymer ?
#
loop_
_entity_poly.entity_id
_entity_poly.type
_entity_poly.pdbx_seq_one_letter_code
_entity_poly.pdbx_strand_id
1 'polypeptide(L)'
;YLQRLYSVVKEEDPAGLVTYVNYPTTEYLRLPFLDFACFNVYLESQDRFEAYLARLQNIVGDRPLLMSELGLDSLRNGEEGQAHSLEWQVRSALGGGCAGVFVFAWTDDWYRHGHDVEDWEFGLTRVDRTPKPALAAVETAFANVPFPAGLPWPRVSVVVCSYNGSRTIRDTLEGLARLRYPDYEVIVVDDGSRDSTAAIAKEYDCVLIRTENRGLSNARNTGLAKATGEIVAYIDDDAYPDPDWLTYLAATFLTTPHAGVGGPNLAPPGDGPIAECVARAPGGPLHVLLTDTVAEHIPGCNMAFRKAWLDVIGGFDPQFRTAGDDVDLCWRLQSRGWTLGFHPAAVVWHHRRNSLRTYWRQQIGYGRAGAMLELKWPEKYNGPGHVRWG
;
A
#
# COMPACT_ATOMS: atom_id res chain seq x y z
N TYR A 1 -28.45 -12.74 -3.23
CA TYR A 1 -29.39 -11.64 -3.13
C TYR A 1 -28.73 -10.32 -3.50
N LEU A 2 -27.69 -9.89 -2.81
CA LEU A 2 -27.00 -8.61 -3.06
C LEU A 2 -26.51 -8.46 -4.51
N GLN A 3 -25.93 -9.50 -5.11
CA GLN A 3 -25.49 -9.47 -6.50
C GLN A 3 -26.66 -9.22 -7.48
N ARG A 4 -27.84 -9.77 -7.20
CA ARG A 4 -29.04 -9.50 -8.01
C ARG A 4 -29.50 -8.05 -7.88
N LEU A 5 -29.47 -7.48 -6.67
CA LEU A 5 -29.78 -6.06 -6.48
C LEU A 5 -28.78 -5.16 -7.23
N TYR A 6 -27.48 -5.49 -7.14
CA TYR A 6 -26.45 -4.79 -7.91
C TYR A 6 -26.75 -4.80 -9.41
N SER A 7 -27.10 -5.99 -9.98
CA SER A 7 -27.46 -6.11 -11.40
C SER A 7 -28.65 -5.23 -11.78
N VAL A 8 -29.69 -5.21 -10.95
CA VAL A 8 -30.89 -4.37 -11.19
C VAL A 8 -30.52 -2.88 -11.20
N VAL A 9 -29.70 -2.42 -10.26
CA VAL A 9 -29.26 -1.02 -10.22
C VAL A 9 -28.43 -0.67 -11.47
N LYS A 10 -27.52 -1.58 -11.88
CA LYS A 10 -26.68 -1.38 -13.08
C LYS A 10 -27.45 -1.47 -14.40
N GLU A 11 -28.59 -2.15 -14.43
CA GLU A 11 -29.52 -2.14 -15.57
C GLU A 11 -30.21 -0.79 -15.73
N GLU A 12 -30.58 -0.13 -14.60
CA GLU A 12 -31.23 1.19 -14.62
C GLU A 12 -30.23 2.35 -14.75
N ASP A 13 -29.08 2.26 -14.08
CA ASP A 13 -27.99 3.23 -14.14
C ASP A 13 -26.63 2.53 -14.30
N PRO A 14 -26.19 2.23 -15.53
CA PRO A 14 -24.93 1.56 -15.78
C PRO A 14 -23.68 2.32 -15.30
N ALA A 15 -23.75 3.66 -15.23
CA ALA A 15 -22.64 4.53 -14.81
C ALA A 15 -22.63 4.81 -13.31
N GLY A 16 -23.74 4.62 -12.62
CA GLY A 16 -23.88 4.86 -11.18
C GLY A 16 -22.99 3.94 -10.36
N LEU A 17 -22.28 4.48 -9.38
CA LEU A 17 -21.45 3.70 -8.46
C LEU A 17 -22.32 3.02 -7.40
N VAL A 18 -22.14 1.71 -7.22
CA VAL A 18 -22.94 0.89 -6.32
C VAL A 18 -22.09 0.22 -5.26
N THR A 19 -22.48 0.38 -4.03
CA THR A 19 -21.85 -0.27 -2.88
C THR A 19 -22.87 -0.87 -1.92
N TYR A 20 -22.37 -1.59 -0.94
CA TYR A 20 -23.10 -2.07 0.23
C TYR A 20 -22.39 -1.57 1.47
N VAL A 21 -23.13 -0.94 2.37
CA VAL A 21 -22.57 -0.44 3.63
C VAL A 21 -22.36 -1.59 4.60
N ASN A 22 -21.11 -1.85 4.90
CA ASN A 22 -20.68 -2.84 5.90
C ASN A 22 -20.46 -2.17 7.25
N TYR A 23 -20.32 -2.98 8.28
CA TYR A 23 -19.89 -2.61 9.61
C TYR A 23 -19.04 -3.77 10.20
N PRO A 24 -18.33 -3.60 11.32
CA PRO A 24 -17.34 -4.59 11.75
C PRO A 24 -17.81 -6.05 11.79
N THR A 25 -19.05 -6.30 12.15
CA THR A 25 -19.59 -7.68 12.20
C THR A 25 -19.92 -8.28 10.83
N THR A 26 -19.88 -7.50 9.75
CA THR A 26 -20.11 -7.97 8.36
C THR A 26 -18.86 -7.93 7.48
N GLU A 27 -17.68 -7.64 8.05
CA GLU A 27 -16.41 -7.56 7.30
C GLU A 27 -16.04 -8.85 6.57
N TYR A 28 -16.58 -9.99 6.98
CA TYR A 28 -16.37 -11.29 6.34
C TYR A 28 -17.07 -11.43 4.98
N LEU A 29 -18.00 -10.53 4.65
CA LEU A 29 -18.71 -10.56 3.38
C LEU A 29 -17.78 -10.17 2.23
N ARG A 30 -17.47 -11.11 1.37
CA ARG A 30 -16.71 -10.85 0.13
C ARG A 30 -17.67 -10.49 -0.99
N LEU A 31 -17.72 -9.22 -1.37
CA LEU A 31 -18.63 -8.67 -2.37
C LEU A 31 -17.83 -8.07 -3.55
N PRO A 32 -17.12 -8.90 -4.34
CA PRO A 32 -16.19 -8.42 -5.38
C PRO A 32 -16.87 -7.76 -6.59
N PHE A 33 -18.17 -7.87 -6.70
CA PHE A 33 -18.95 -7.24 -7.76
C PHE A 33 -19.31 -5.78 -7.50
N LEU A 34 -19.10 -5.28 -6.28
CA LEU A 34 -19.35 -3.87 -5.94
C LEU A 34 -18.24 -2.98 -6.46
N ASP A 35 -18.59 -1.75 -6.85
CA ASP A 35 -17.65 -0.79 -7.41
C ASP A 35 -16.63 -0.28 -6.38
N PHE A 36 -17.01 -0.18 -5.10
CA PHE A 36 -16.15 0.18 -3.99
C PHE A 36 -16.62 -0.48 -2.68
N ALA A 37 -15.76 -0.50 -1.69
CA ALA A 37 -16.08 -0.98 -0.35
C ALA A 37 -16.45 0.19 0.57
N CYS A 38 -17.45 -0.03 1.43
CA CYS A 38 -17.98 0.99 2.31
C CYS A 38 -18.23 0.43 3.71
N PHE A 39 -17.81 1.19 4.74
CA PHE A 39 -17.94 0.74 6.13
C PHE A 39 -18.41 1.88 7.06
N ASN A 40 -19.27 1.53 8.02
CA ASN A 40 -19.59 2.35 9.19
C ASN A 40 -18.71 1.93 10.34
N VAL A 41 -17.87 2.85 10.86
CA VAL A 41 -16.89 2.53 11.91
C VAL A 41 -16.94 3.58 13.02
N TYR A 42 -17.34 3.14 14.22
CA TYR A 42 -17.42 3.96 15.43
C TYR A 42 -16.42 3.44 16.47
N LEU A 43 -15.17 3.83 16.32
CA LEU A 43 -14.10 3.52 17.27
C LEU A 43 -13.61 4.81 17.93
N GLU A 44 -13.54 4.81 19.25
CA GLU A 44 -13.21 5.97 20.08
C GLU A 44 -11.71 6.09 20.41
N SER A 45 -10.90 5.12 19.97
CA SER A 45 -9.44 5.12 20.12
C SER A 45 -8.79 5.26 18.75
N GLN A 46 -7.94 6.26 18.59
CA GLN A 46 -7.22 6.52 17.35
C GLN A 46 -6.39 5.30 16.92
N ASP A 47 -5.59 4.72 17.82
CA ASP A 47 -4.74 3.56 17.49
C ASP A 47 -5.56 2.36 17.00
N ARG A 48 -6.73 2.10 17.64
CA ARG A 48 -7.62 1.01 17.22
C ARG A 48 -8.28 1.30 15.88
N PHE A 49 -8.64 2.55 15.64
CA PHE A 49 -9.23 2.99 14.38
C PHE A 49 -8.23 2.85 13.24
N GLU A 50 -7.00 3.32 13.40
CA GLU A 50 -5.93 3.22 12.41
C GLU A 50 -5.56 1.76 12.11
N ALA A 51 -5.44 0.92 13.13
CA ALA A 51 -5.22 -0.52 12.95
C ALA A 51 -6.37 -1.19 12.19
N TYR A 52 -7.62 -0.81 12.48
CA TYR A 52 -8.79 -1.35 11.80
C TYR A 52 -8.89 -0.86 10.34
N LEU A 53 -8.55 0.40 10.07
CA LEU A 53 -8.45 0.92 8.71
C LEU A 53 -7.42 0.15 7.87
N ALA A 54 -6.22 -0.08 8.43
CA ALA A 54 -5.19 -0.87 7.75
C ALA A 54 -5.67 -2.29 7.44
N ARG A 55 -6.39 -2.93 8.38
CA ARG A 55 -7.04 -4.22 8.15
C ARG A 55 -8.08 -4.16 7.03
N LEU A 56 -8.95 -3.16 7.03
CA LEU A 56 -9.96 -3.00 5.98
C LEU A 56 -9.34 -2.78 4.61
N GLN A 57 -8.28 -1.95 4.50
CA GLN A 57 -7.54 -1.75 3.26
C GLN A 57 -6.96 -3.08 2.73
N ASN A 58 -6.39 -3.90 3.62
CA ASN A 58 -5.89 -5.23 3.25
C ASN A 58 -7.00 -6.18 2.78
N ILE A 59 -8.21 -6.07 3.35
CA ILE A 59 -9.37 -6.91 2.97
C ILE A 59 -9.95 -6.50 1.62
N VAL A 60 -10.06 -5.20 1.35
CA VAL A 60 -10.70 -4.70 0.13
C VAL A 60 -9.82 -4.80 -1.11
N GLY A 61 -8.51 -4.90 -0.95
CA GLY A 61 -7.54 -5.08 -2.03
C GLY A 61 -7.46 -3.87 -2.97
N ASP A 62 -7.81 -4.08 -4.24
CA ASP A 62 -7.72 -3.06 -5.31
C ASP A 62 -8.90 -2.10 -5.38
N ARG A 63 -9.94 -2.31 -4.56
CA ARG A 63 -11.13 -1.46 -4.58
C ARG A 63 -10.97 -0.25 -3.66
N PRO A 64 -11.52 0.92 -4.04
CA PRO A 64 -11.57 2.06 -3.15
C PRO A 64 -12.29 1.72 -1.84
N LEU A 65 -11.73 2.15 -0.71
CA LEU A 65 -12.36 2.05 0.62
C LEU A 65 -12.93 3.41 1.02
N LEU A 66 -14.17 3.41 1.48
CA LEU A 66 -14.86 4.61 1.92
C LEU A 66 -15.47 4.40 3.31
N MET A 67 -15.28 5.37 4.20
CA MET A 67 -15.99 5.40 5.49
C MET A 67 -17.31 6.12 5.29
N SER A 68 -18.44 5.38 5.28
CA SER A 68 -19.77 5.94 5.10
C SER A 68 -20.34 6.54 6.37
N GLU A 69 -19.85 6.11 7.51
CA GLU A 69 -20.12 6.76 8.78
C GLU A 69 -18.92 6.63 9.71
N LEU A 70 -18.53 7.77 10.27
CA LEU A 70 -17.70 7.88 11.45
C LEU A 70 -18.29 9.01 12.33
N GLY A 71 -18.13 8.91 13.62
CA GLY A 71 -18.76 9.86 14.53
C GLY A 71 -18.47 9.59 15.99
N LEU A 72 -18.85 10.56 16.82
CA LEU A 72 -18.86 10.45 18.27
C LEU A 72 -20.05 11.20 18.85
N ASP A 73 -20.73 10.60 19.80
CA ASP A 73 -21.86 11.20 20.51
C ASP A 73 -21.36 12.26 21.52
N SER A 74 -21.74 13.52 21.32
CA SER A 74 -21.35 14.62 22.18
C SER A 74 -22.10 14.64 23.52
N LEU A 75 -23.30 14.06 23.59
CA LEU A 75 -24.04 13.95 24.85
C LEU A 75 -23.24 13.16 25.91
N ARG A 76 -22.55 12.12 25.48
CA ARG A 76 -21.75 11.24 26.37
C ARG A 76 -20.30 11.69 26.52
N ASN A 77 -19.73 12.33 25.51
CA ASN A 77 -18.29 12.62 25.44
C ASN A 77 -17.97 14.13 25.50
N GLY A 78 -19.01 14.99 25.55
CA GLY A 78 -18.87 16.43 25.44
C GLY A 78 -18.57 16.90 24.01
N GLU A 79 -18.92 18.15 23.72
CA GLU A 79 -18.72 18.73 22.37
C GLU A 79 -17.23 18.84 21.99
N GLU A 80 -16.35 19.16 22.95
CA GLU A 80 -14.89 19.21 22.72
C GLU A 80 -14.31 17.81 22.48
N GLY A 81 -14.80 16.78 23.17
CA GLY A 81 -14.43 15.39 22.93
C GLY A 81 -14.86 14.94 21.53
N GLN A 82 -16.05 15.31 21.09
CA GLN A 82 -16.54 15.06 19.73
C GLN A 82 -15.65 15.76 18.69
N ALA A 83 -15.33 17.04 18.87
CA ALA A 83 -14.51 17.82 17.96
C ALA A 83 -13.12 17.19 17.78
N HIS A 84 -12.45 16.87 18.89
CA HIS A 84 -11.14 16.21 18.86
C HIS A 84 -11.19 14.84 18.18
N SER A 85 -12.22 14.03 18.49
CA SER A 85 -12.36 12.70 17.88
C SER A 85 -12.60 12.76 16.38
N LEU A 86 -13.48 13.63 15.91
CA LEU A 86 -13.78 13.77 14.49
C LEU A 86 -12.59 14.31 13.69
N GLU A 87 -11.79 15.20 14.28
CA GLU A 87 -10.57 15.70 13.63
C GLU A 87 -9.62 14.54 13.30
N TRP A 88 -9.24 13.73 14.30
CA TRP A 88 -8.31 12.63 14.02
C TRP A 88 -8.95 11.50 13.21
N GLN A 89 -10.26 11.21 13.35
CA GLN A 89 -10.94 10.20 12.53
C GLN A 89 -10.89 10.55 11.03
N VAL A 90 -11.21 11.78 10.66
CA VAL A 90 -11.12 12.25 9.26
C VAL A 90 -9.69 12.17 8.74
N ARG A 91 -8.72 12.65 9.52
CA ARG A 91 -7.30 12.66 9.14
C ARG A 91 -6.75 11.24 9.01
N SER A 92 -7.01 10.36 9.98
CA SER A 92 -6.55 8.96 9.94
C SER A 92 -7.18 8.19 8.78
N ALA A 93 -8.47 8.40 8.49
CA ALA A 93 -9.13 7.73 7.38
C ALA A 93 -8.50 8.11 6.02
N LEU A 94 -8.37 9.39 5.73
CA LEU A 94 -7.83 9.85 4.45
C LEU A 94 -6.31 9.67 4.37
N GLY A 95 -5.58 9.90 5.47
CA GLY A 95 -4.15 9.59 5.57
C GLY A 95 -3.83 8.09 5.50
N GLY A 96 -4.77 7.23 5.91
CA GLY A 96 -4.71 5.77 5.76
C GLY A 96 -5.12 5.27 4.37
N GLY A 97 -5.44 6.17 3.42
CA GLY A 97 -5.73 5.82 2.03
C GLY A 97 -7.21 5.56 1.73
N CYS A 98 -8.14 5.94 2.60
CA CYS A 98 -9.56 5.90 2.25
C CYS A 98 -9.85 6.91 1.13
N ALA A 99 -10.68 6.50 0.18
CA ALA A 99 -11.12 7.32 -0.94
C ALA A 99 -12.10 8.44 -0.53
N GLY A 100 -12.72 8.32 0.63
CA GLY A 100 -13.63 9.31 1.18
C GLY A 100 -14.12 8.96 2.57
N VAL A 101 -14.71 9.96 3.22
CA VAL A 101 -15.33 9.82 4.54
C VAL A 101 -16.61 10.64 4.62
N PHE A 102 -17.59 10.12 5.33
CA PHE A 102 -18.80 10.83 5.72
C PHE A 102 -18.87 10.87 7.24
N VAL A 103 -19.08 12.07 7.76
CA VAL A 103 -19.28 12.29 9.19
C VAL A 103 -20.76 12.14 9.53
N PHE A 104 -21.04 11.31 10.49
CA PHE A 104 -22.36 11.13 11.04
C PHE A 104 -22.47 11.95 12.33
N ALA A 105 -23.25 13.06 12.38
CA ALA A 105 -24.20 13.52 11.37
C ALA A 105 -24.13 15.05 11.21
N TRP A 106 -24.95 15.62 10.33
CA TRP A 106 -25.01 17.08 10.15
C TRP A 106 -25.60 17.81 11.37
N THR A 107 -26.62 17.21 12.00
CA THR A 107 -27.38 17.85 13.07
C THR A 107 -27.87 16.82 14.09
N ASP A 108 -28.18 17.29 15.30
CA ASP A 108 -28.77 16.50 16.38
C ASP A 108 -30.29 16.26 16.20
N ASP A 109 -30.86 16.72 15.14
CA ASP A 109 -32.30 16.60 14.85
C ASP A 109 -32.58 15.20 14.23
N TRP A 110 -32.94 14.27 15.07
CA TRP A 110 -33.21 12.88 14.68
C TRP A 110 -34.63 12.45 15.01
N TYR A 111 -35.29 11.82 14.02
CA TYR A 111 -36.63 11.33 14.14
C TYR A 111 -36.68 9.83 13.76
N ARG A 112 -37.19 9.01 14.64
CA ARG A 112 -37.27 7.56 14.41
C ARG A 112 -38.59 6.97 14.93
N HIS A 113 -39.28 6.20 14.11
CA HIS A 113 -40.54 5.50 14.46
C HIS A 113 -41.62 6.39 15.06
N GLY A 114 -41.75 7.64 14.65
CA GLY A 114 -42.79 8.56 15.15
C GLY A 114 -42.38 9.36 16.40
N HIS A 115 -41.09 9.30 16.80
CA HIS A 115 -40.59 9.98 17.97
C HIS A 115 -39.26 10.70 17.67
N ASP A 116 -39.04 11.84 18.30
CA ASP A 116 -37.75 12.48 18.33
C ASP A 116 -36.79 11.65 19.17
N VAL A 117 -35.53 11.52 18.68
CA VAL A 117 -34.46 10.83 19.38
C VAL A 117 -33.66 11.85 20.15
N GLU A 118 -33.86 11.88 21.49
CA GLU A 118 -33.26 12.89 22.38
C GLU A 118 -31.99 12.40 23.09
N ASP A 119 -31.61 11.14 22.91
CA ASP A 119 -30.45 10.51 23.56
C ASP A 119 -29.24 10.33 22.62
N TRP A 120 -29.26 10.98 21.46
CA TRP A 120 -28.20 10.97 20.45
C TRP A 120 -27.83 12.39 20.02
N GLU A 121 -26.57 12.78 20.20
CA GLU A 121 -26.04 14.06 19.79
C GLU A 121 -24.77 13.89 18.92
N PHE A 122 -24.92 13.27 17.75
CA PHE A 122 -23.82 13.06 16.79
C PHE A 122 -23.63 14.23 15.82
N GLY A 123 -24.53 15.21 15.84
CA GLY A 123 -24.54 16.34 14.89
C GLY A 123 -23.30 17.23 15.00
N LEU A 124 -22.88 17.76 13.85
CA LEU A 124 -21.92 18.87 13.78
C LEU A 124 -22.58 20.19 14.19
N THR A 125 -23.93 20.23 14.15
CA THR A 125 -24.77 21.34 14.63
C THR A 125 -25.79 20.81 15.62
N ARG A 126 -26.24 21.69 16.52
CA ARG A 126 -27.34 21.40 17.44
C ARG A 126 -28.68 21.39 16.69
N VAL A 127 -29.76 21.03 17.38
CA VAL A 127 -31.13 20.97 16.81
C VAL A 127 -31.53 22.31 16.18
N ASP A 128 -31.16 23.44 16.78
CA ASP A 128 -31.40 24.79 16.27
C ASP A 128 -30.46 25.23 15.13
N ARG A 129 -29.59 24.34 14.67
CA ARG A 129 -28.57 24.55 13.64
C ARG A 129 -27.39 25.44 14.08
N THR A 130 -27.27 25.76 15.35
CA THR A 130 -26.05 26.40 15.85
C THR A 130 -24.85 25.44 15.75
N PRO A 131 -23.68 25.90 15.25
CA PRO A 131 -22.51 25.05 15.10
C PRO A 131 -21.99 24.60 16.45
N LYS A 132 -21.55 23.33 16.50
CA LYS A 132 -20.69 22.81 17.57
C LYS A 132 -19.20 23.02 17.22
N PRO A 133 -18.27 22.95 18.18
CA PRO A 133 -16.82 22.95 17.90
C PRO A 133 -16.39 21.92 16.85
N ALA A 134 -17.09 20.79 16.80
CA ALA A 134 -16.86 19.71 15.83
C ALA A 134 -16.97 20.16 14.36
N LEU A 135 -17.82 21.13 14.03
CA LEU A 135 -17.94 21.63 12.65
C LEU A 135 -16.63 22.27 12.18
N ALA A 136 -16.05 23.17 12.97
CA ALA A 136 -14.77 23.81 12.65
C ALA A 136 -13.60 22.82 12.64
N ALA A 137 -13.60 21.84 13.54
CA ALA A 137 -12.60 20.79 13.58
C ALA A 137 -12.62 19.92 12.32
N VAL A 138 -13.80 19.50 11.86
CA VAL A 138 -14.00 18.74 10.63
C VAL A 138 -13.61 19.55 9.39
N GLU A 139 -13.99 20.82 9.31
CA GLU A 139 -13.57 21.73 8.22
C GLU A 139 -12.03 21.81 8.15
N THR A 140 -11.38 22.03 9.30
CA THR A 140 -9.92 22.09 9.40
C THR A 140 -9.29 20.75 8.99
N ALA A 141 -9.85 19.62 9.44
CA ALA A 141 -9.37 18.30 9.06
C ALA A 141 -9.42 18.09 7.54
N PHE A 142 -10.56 18.36 6.90
CA PHE A 142 -10.70 18.22 5.45
C PHE A 142 -9.79 19.16 4.65
N ALA A 143 -9.47 20.33 5.17
CA ALA A 143 -8.52 21.26 4.53
C ALA A 143 -7.05 20.75 4.55
N ASN A 144 -6.74 19.74 5.39
CA ASN A 144 -5.38 19.26 5.64
C ASN A 144 -5.19 17.76 5.30
N VAL A 145 -6.06 17.19 4.48
CA VAL A 145 -5.96 15.78 4.07
C VAL A 145 -5.45 15.62 2.62
N PRO A 146 -4.87 14.47 2.29
CA PRO A 146 -4.53 13.33 3.18
C PRO A 146 -3.41 13.65 4.17
N PHE A 147 -2.60 14.66 3.90
CA PHE A 147 -1.52 15.12 4.76
C PHE A 147 -1.45 16.64 4.76
N PRO A 148 -1.10 17.28 5.89
CA PRO A 148 -1.01 18.74 5.98
C PRO A 148 0.08 19.28 5.04
N ALA A 149 -0.16 20.50 4.52
CA ALA A 149 0.81 21.21 3.71
C ALA A 149 2.10 21.51 4.52
N GLY A 150 3.26 21.47 3.85
CA GLY A 150 4.55 21.85 4.44
C GLY A 150 5.21 20.76 5.29
N LEU A 151 4.77 19.49 5.21
CA LEU A 151 5.52 18.39 5.78
C LEU A 151 6.93 18.33 5.19
N PRO A 152 7.96 17.98 6.00
CA PRO A 152 9.34 17.85 5.53
C PRO A 152 9.53 16.51 4.78
N TRP A 153 8.94 16.43 3.58
CA TRP A 153 9.04 15.24 2.75
C TRP A 153 10.49 14.88 2.43
N PRO A 154 10.97 13.68 2.79
CA PRO A 154 12.34 13.27 2.49
C PRO A 154 12.53 13.06 0.98
N ARG A 155 13.72 13.38 0.46
CA ARG A 155 14.09 13.03 -0.91
C ARG A 155 14.11 11.52 -1.09
N VAL A 156 13.50 11.02 -2.18
CA VAL A 156 13.42 9.59 -2.51
C VAL A 156 14.18 9.29 -3.80
N SER A 157 15.04 8.28 -3.78
CA SER A 157 15.63 7.70 -4.99
C SER A 157 14.86 6.43 -5.35
N VAL A 158 14.21 6.40 -6.50
CA VAL A 158 13.52 5.21 -7.01
C VAL A 158 14.48 4.44 -7.91
N VAL A 159 14.77 3.19 -7.56
CA VAL A 159 15.67 2.30 -8.31
C VAL A 159 14.85 1.25 -9.05
N VAL A 160 15.01 1.22 -10.37
CA VAL A 160 14.44 0.20 -11.28
C VAL A 160 15.59 -0.64 -11.82
N CYS A 161 15.59 -1.94 -11.53
CA CYS A 161 16.58 -2.86 -12.08
C CYS A 161 15.96 -3.66 -13.23
N SER A 162 16.62 -3.70 -14.38
CA SER A 162 16.08 -4.36 -15.56
C SER A 162 17.11 -5.23 -16.28
N TYR A 163 16.65 -6.40 -16.72
CA TYR A 163 17.39 -7.28 -17.61
C TYR A 163 16.48 -7.87 -18.68
N ASN A 164 16.60 -7.38 -19.93
CA ASN A 164 15.72 -7.72 -21.04
C ASN A 164 14.24 -7.41 -20.75
N GLY A 165 13.97 -6.23 -20.17
CA GLY A 165 12.65 -5.76 -19.75
C GLY A 165 11.91 -4.90 -20.78
N SER A 166 12.32 -4.89 -22.06
CA SER A 166 11.77 -4.00 -23.09
C SER A 166 10.26 -4.08 -23.28
N ARG A 167 9.64 -5.16 -22.79
CA ARG A 167 8.20 -5.39 -22.92
C ARG A 167 7.39 -4.62 -21.88
N THR A 168 7.94 -4.36 -20.70
CA THR A 168 7.20 -3.87 -19.53
C THR A 168 7.77 -2.57 -18.96
N ILE A 169 9.07 -2.31 -19.13
CA ILE A 169 9.75 -1.14 -18.55
C ILE A 169 9.09 0.21 -18.94
N ARG A 170 8.41 0.28 -20.08
CA ARG A 170 7.69 1.48 -20.49
C ARG A 170 6.56 1.80 -19.50
N ASP A 171 5.74 0.81 -19.14
CA ASP A 171 4.64 0.97 -18.21
C ASP A 171 5.16 1.41 -16.83
N THR A 172 6.30 0.86 -16.41
CA THR A 172 7.00 1.26 -15.16
C THR A 172 7.40 2.73 -15.20
N LEU A 173 8.08 3.16 -16.27
CA LEU A 173 8.58 4.54 -16.37
C LEU A 173 7.45 5.56 -16.56
N GLU A 174 6.39 5.21 -17.28
CA GLU A 174 5.18 6.04 -17.39
C GLU A 174 4.46 6.15 -16.04
N GLY A 175 4.40 5.07 -15.25
CA GLY A 175 3.87 5.10 -13.88
C GLY A 175 4.69 6.02 -12.98
N LEU A 176 6.01 5.92 -13.03
CA LEU A 176 6.93 6.78 -12.27
C LEU A 176 6.82 8.26 -12.67
N ALA A 177 6.64 8.56 -13.95
CA ALA A 177 6.44 9.94 -14.43
C ALA A 177 5.12 10.59 -13.95
N ARG A 178 4.15 9.79 -13.48
CA ARG A 178 2.86 10.26 -12.93
C ARG A 178 2.84 10.41 -11.42
N LEU A 179 3.95 10.13 -10.74
CA LEU A 179 4.02 10.24 -9.28
C LEU A 179 3.73 11.68 -8.81
N ARG A 180 2.92 11.78 -7.77
CA ARG A 180 2.60 13.04 -7.08
C ARG A 180 3.45 13.13 -5.80
N TYR A 181 4.74 13.35 -5.97
CA TYR A 181 5.68 13.49 -4.86
C TYR A 181 6.66 14.65 -5.14
N PRO A 182 6.98 15.50 -4.14
CA PRO A 182 7.66 16.77 -4.40
C PRO A 182 9.14 16.63 -4.80
N ASP A 183 9.88 15.65 -4.27
CA ASP A 183 11.32 15.52 -4.50
C ASP A 183 11.75 14.05 -4.63
N TYR A 184 11.90 13.59 -5.85
CA TYR A 184 12.39 12.25 -6.16
C TYR A 184 13.27 12.24 -7.41
N GLU A 185 14.06 11.19 -7.54
CA GLU A 185 14.83 10.86 -8.74
C GLU A 185 14.56 9.41 -9.14
N VAL A 186 14.69 9.11 -10.43
CA VAL A 186 14.57 7.76 -10.98
C VAL A 186 15.93 7.29 -11.48
N ILE A 187 16.37 6.12 -11.02
CA ILE A 187 17.61 5.47 -11.40
C ILE A 187 17.28 4.13 -12.05
N VAL A 188 17.54 3.99 -13.34
CA VAL A 188 17.38 2.73 -14.07
C VAL A 188 18.73 2.05 -14.17
N VAL A 189 18.83 0.82 -13.65
CA VAL A 189 20.02 -0.01 -13.79
C VAL A 189 19.74 -1.12 -14.81
N ASP A 190 20.29 -0.99 -16.00
CA ASP A 190 20.27 -1.99 -17.06
C ASP A 190 21.41 -3.01 -16.82
N ASP A 191 21.06 -4.17 -16.27
CA ASP A 191 22.02 -5.24 -15.94
C ASP A 191 22.44 -6.07 -17.16
N GLY A 192 22.86 -5.37 -18.23
CA GLY A 192 23.39 -5.99 -19.44
C GLY A 192 22.35 -6.51 -20.42
N SER A 193 21.22 -5.80 -20.57
CA SER A 193 20.18 -6.15 -21.55
C SER A 193 20.70 -6.14 -22.98
N ARG A 194 20.15 -7.05 -23.80
CA ARG A 194 20.44 -7.22 -25.23
C ARG A 194 19.28 -6.77 -26.11
N ASP A 195 18.16 -6.42 -25.51
CA ASP A 195 16.96 -5.90 -26.18
C ASP A 195 16.92 -4.36 -26.16
N SER A 196 15.77 -3.76 -26.44
CA SER A 196 15.59 -2.30 -26.47
C SER A 196 15.41 -1.65 -25.08
N THR A 197 15.62 -2.36 -23.96
CA THR A 197 15.44 -1.82 -22.59
C THR A 197 16.14 -0.48 -22.40
N ALA A 198 17.44 -0.41 -22.67
CA ALA A 198 18.20 0.83 -22.50
C ALA A 198 17.77 1.96 -23.45
N ALA A 199 17.27 1.62 -24.65
CA ALA A 199 16.77 2.60 -25.59
C ALA A 199 15.46 3.22 -25.08
N ILE A 200 14.55 2.41 -24.54
CA ILE A 200 13.30 2.86 -23.94
C ILE A 200 13.59 3.75 -22.72
N ALA A 201 14.49 3.33 -21.82
CA ALA A 201 14.81 4.10 -20.61
C ALA A 201 15.33 5.53 -20.95
N LYS A 202 16.03 5.71 -22.05
CA LYS A 202 16.52 7.03 -22.51
C LYS A 202 15.42 7.99 -22.95
N GLU A 203 14.21 7.53 -23.16
CA GLU A 203 13.07 8.36 -23.54
C GLU A 203 12.47 9.12 -22.33
N TYR A 204 12.89 8.75 -21.11
CA TYR A 204 12.36 9.27 -19.85
C TYR A 204 13.41 10.04 -19.05
N ASP A 205 12.95 10.91 -18.16
CA ASP A 205 13.82 11.64 -17.22
C ASP A 205 14.29 10.68 -16.10
N CYS A 206 15.39 10.00 -16.36
CA CYS A 206 16.00 9.06 -15.41
C CYS A 206 17.52 8.98 -15.58
N VAL A 207 18.20 8.59 -14.51
CA VAL A 207 19.63 8.27 -14.54
C VAL A 207 19.79 6.82 -15.02
N LEU A 208 20.19 6.61 -16.27
CA LEU A 208 20.44 5.27 -16.81
C LEU A 208 21.89 4.83 -16.54
N ILE A 209 22.04 3.69 -15.84
CA ILE A 209 23.32 3.02 -15.60
C ILE A 209 23.29 1.68 -16.34
N ARG A 210 24.31 1.42 -17.17
CA ARG A 210 24.46 0.12 -17.83
C ARG A 210 25.62 -0.65 -17.26
N THR A 211 25.37 -1.91 -16.93
CA THR A 211 26.40 -2.82 -16.38
C THR A 211 26.50 -4.10 -17.21
N GLU A 212 27.50 -4.92 -16.96
CA GLU A 212 27.45 -6.33 -17.36
C GLU A 212 26.45 -7.07 -16.47
N ASN A 213 25.81 -8.13 -16.97
CA ASN A 213 24.88 -8.93 -16.20
C ASN A 213 25.55 -9.60 -15.00
N ARG A 214 25.30 -9.06 -13.80
CA ARG A 214 25.81 -9.59 -12.52
C ARG A 214 24.68 -10.07 -11.60
N GLY A 215 23.42 -9.91 -12.02
CA GLY A 215 22.23 -10.32 -11.30
C GLY A 215 21.62 -9.22 -10.43
N LEU A 216 20.38 -9.47 -9.98
CA LEU A 216 19.49 -8.51 -9.38
C LEU A 216 20.10 -7.76 -8.17
N SER A 217 20.70 -8.48 -7.21
CA SER A 217 21.29 -7.86 -6.03
C SER A 217 22.41 -6.88 -6.39
N ASN A 218 23.26 -7.21 -7.39
CA ASN A 218 24.29 -6.30 -7.85
C ASN A 218 23.70 -5.07 -8.55
N ALA A 219 22.65 -5.23 -9.34
CA ALA A 219 21.94 -4.13 -9.96
C ALA A 219 21.32 -3.21 -8.90
N ARG A 220 20.65 -3.76 -7.87
CA ARG A 220 20.10 -2.99 -6.74
C ARG A 220 21.20 -2.24 -5.97
N ASN A 221 22.34 -2.88 -5.71
CA ASN A 221 23.48 -2.23 -5.08
C ASN A 221 24.11 -1.12 -5.95
N THR A 222 24.11 -1.30 -7.26
CA THR A 222 24.56 -0.26 -8.20
C THR A 222 23.64 0.97 -8.13
N GLY A 223 22.34 0.74 -8.08
CA GLY A 223 21.34 1.79 -7.88
C GLY A 223 21.50 2.48 -6.52
N LEU A 224 21.67 1.71 -5.44
CA LEU A 224 21.91 2.21 -4.08
C LEU A 224 23.13 3.14 -4.02
N ALA A 225 24.23 2.75 -4.63
CA ALA A 225 25.46 3.55 -4.66
C ALA A 225 25.30 4.88 -5.41
N LYS A 226 24.33 4.96 -6.35
CA LYS A 226 24.03 6.19 -7.08
C LYS A 226 22.96 7.04 -6.41
N ALA A 227 22.13 6.46 -5.57
CA ALA A 227 21.01 7.12 -4.89
C ALA A 227 21.47 8.29 -4.01
N THR A 228 20.80 9.43 -4.15
CA THR A 228 21.07 10.66 -3.36
C THR A 228 19.99 10.91 -2.31
N GLY A 229 18.85 10.22 -2.40
CA GLY A 229 17.73 10.34 -1.47
C GLY A 229 18.01 9.75 -0.08
N GLU A 230 17.33 10.28 0.92
CA GLU A 230 17.33 9.72 2.28
C GLU A 230 16.64 8.35 2.33
N ILE A 231 15.67 8.16 1.43
CA ILE A 231 14.94 6.91 1.23
C ILE A 231 15.29 6.37 -0.16
N VAL A 232 15.54 5.05 -0.24
CA VAL A 232 15.70 4.34 -1.52
C VAL A 232 14.53 3.40 -1.68
N ALA A 233 13.70 3.65 -2.69
CA ALA A 233 12.59 2.81 -3.07
C ALA A 233 12.95 1.93 -4.26
N TYR A 234 12.55 0.66 -4.24
CA TYR A 234 12.77 -0.28 -5.32
C TYR A 234 11.44 -0.72 -5.91
N ILE A 235 11.39 -0.78 -7.23
CA ILE A 235 10.25 -1.29 -8.00
C ILE A 235 10.79 -2.10 -9.17
N ASP A 236 10.14 -3.20 -9.54
CA ASP A 236 10.56 -4.05 -10.64
C ASP A 236 10.19 -3.41 -12.00
N ASP A 237 10.88 -3.81 -13.08
CA ASP A 237 10.66 -3.31 -14.45
C ASP A 237 9.40 -3.86 -15.13
N ASP A 238 8.65 -4.71 -14.42
CA ASP A 238 7.33 -5.22 -14.77
C ASP A 238 6.25 -4.80 -13.76
N ALA A 239 6.48 -3.66 -13.09
CA ALA A 239 5.54 -3.08 -12.14
C ALA A 239 5.46 -1.56 -12.31
N TYR A 240 4.30 -0.96 -12.03
CA TYR A 240 4.13 0.49 -12.03
C TYR A 240 3.41 0.96 -10.76
N PRO A 241 3.81 2.11 -10.19
CA PRO A 241 3.24 2.60 -8.94
C PRO A 241 1.91 3.31 -9.16
N ASP A 242 1.09 3.32 -8.10
CA ASP A 242 0.01 4.30 -7.95
C ASP A 242 0.58 5.72 -7.81
N PRO A 243 -0.10 6.78 -8.29
CA PRO A 243 0.43 8.15 -8.23
C PRO A 243 0.86 8.64 -6.84
N ASP A 244 0.26 8.16 -5.76
CA ASP A 244 0.58 8.56 -4.38
C ASP A 244 1.47 7.55 -3.63
N TRP A 245 2.01 6.55 -4.33
CA TRP A 245 2.84 5.50 -3.76
C TRP A 245 3.96 6.02 -2.85
N LEU A 246 4.78 6.98 -3.33
CA LEU A 246 5.87 7.54 -2.55
C LEU A 246 5.37 8.36 -1.36
N THR A 247 4.23 9.02 -1.48
CA THR A 247 3.62 9.82 -0.42
C THR A 247 3.26 8.94 0.78
N TYR A 248 2.62 7.79 0.56
CA TYR A 248 2.28 6.86 1.63
C TYR A 248 3.49 6.16 2.25
N LEU A 249 4.49 5.79 1.44
CA LEU A 249 5.76 5.25 1.95
C LEU A 249 6.46 6.28 2.83
N ALA A 250 6.62 7.51 2.34
CA ALA A 250 7.31 8.59 3.04
C ALA A 250 6.57 9.02 4.32
N ALA A 251 5.23 9.08 4.29
CA ALA A 251 4.43 9.36 5.48
C ALA A 251 4.70 8.34 6.60
N THR A 252 4.80 7.06 6.26
CA THR A 252 5.16 6.03 7.22
C THR A 252 6.56 6.24 7.79
N PHE A 253 7.53 6.61 6.97
CA PHE A 253 8.88 6.93 7.47
C PHE A 253 8.92 8.17 8.35
N LEU A 254 8.08 9.17 8.11
CA LEU A 254 8.00 10.37 8.96
C LEU A 254 7.40 10.09 10.33
N THR A 255 6.50 9.11 10.44
CA THR A 255 5.74 8.82 11.67
C THR A 255 6.25 7.62 12.45
N THR A 256 7.17 6.82 11.88
CA THR A 256 7.65 5.58 12.49
C THR A 256 9.17 5.44 12.40
N PRO A 257 9.80 4.64 13.30
CA PRO A 257 11.23 4.34 13.24
C PRO A 257 11.58 3.18 12.31
N HIS A 258 10.67 2.70 11.48
CA HIS A 258 10.91 1.55 10.60
C HIS A 258 12.13 1.76 9.70
N ALA A 259 12.95 0.72 9.54
CA ALA A 259 14.10 0.71 8.64
C ALA A 259 13.70 0.58 7.17
N GLY A 260 12.61 -0.12 6.92
CA GLY A 260 12.00 -0.30 5.61
C GLY A 260 10.48 -0.26 5.69
N VAL A 261 9.84 0.09 4.59
CA VAL A 261 8.38 0.14 4.43
C VAL A 261 8.04 -0.44 3.07
N GLY A 262 7.02 -1.26 3.02
CA GLY A 262 6.44 -1.77 1.78
C GLY A 262 4.95 -1.52 1.68
N GLY A 263 4.36 -2.00 0.60
CA GLY A 263 2.93 -1.95 0.35
C GLY A 263 2.47 -3.14 -0.49
N PRO A 264 1.18 -3.21 -0.80
CA PRO A 264 0.64 -4.27 -1.63
C PRO A 264 1.16 -4.19 -3.06
N ASN A 265 1.30 -5.36 -3.70
CA ASN A 265 1.48 -5.45 -5.13
C ASN A 265 0.29 -6.20 -5.74
N LEU A 266 -0.48 -5.51 -6.55
CA LEU A 266 -1.71 -5.99 -7.16
C LEU A 266 -1.48 -6.37 -8.62
N ALA A 267 -2.21 -7.35 -9.11
CA ALA A 267 -2.18 -7.65 -10.55
C ALA A 267 -3.01 -6.61 -11.30
N PRO A 268 -2.47 -5.95 -12.33
CA PRO A 268 -3.27 -5.03 -13.13
C PRO A 268 -4.36 -5.78 -13.88
N PRO A 269 -5.52 -5.16 -14.09
CA PRO A 269 -6.58 -5.75 -14.91
C PRO A 269 -6.16 -5.85 -16.38
N GLY A 270 -6.60 -6.90 -17.06
CA GLY A 270 -6.42 -7.02 -18.52
C GLY A 270 -5.13 -7.71 -18.97
N ASP A 271 -4.28 -8.20 -18.09
CA ASP A 271 -3.07 -8.96 -18.44
C ASP A 271 -3.35 -10.33 -19.10
N GLY A 272 -4.61 -10.71 -19.14
CA GLY A 272 -5.09 -11.92 -19.77
C GLY A 272 -5.26 -13.12 -18.80
N PRO A 273 -5.96 -14.19 -19.25
CA PRO A 273 -6.44 -15.23 -18.36
C PRO A 273 -5.33 -16.03 -17.67
N ILE A 274 -4.16 -16.20 -18.29
CA ILE A 274 -3.04 -16.91 -17.65
C ILE A 274 -2.47 -16.05 -16.53
N ALA A 275 -2.26 -14.74 -16.74
CA ALA A 275 -1.77 -13.83 -15.71
C ALA A 275 -2.74 -13.71 -14.54
N GLU A 276 -4.05 -13.69 -14.81
CA GLU A 276 -5.08 -13.72 -13.77
C GLU A 276 -5.07 -15.01 -12.94
N CYS A 277 -4.84 -16.17 -13.58
CA CYS A 277 -4.65 -17.42 -12.86
C CYS A 277 -3.37 -17.41 -12.02
N VAL A 278 -2.26 -16.89 -12.56
CA VAL A 278 -0.99 -16.75 -11.85
C VAL A 278 -1.11 -15.79 -10.66
N ALA A 279 -1.89 -14.72 -10.77
CA ALA A 279 -2.14 -13.79 -9.67
C ALA A 279 -2.80 -14.46 -8.46
N ARG A 280 -3.56 -15.53 -8.69
CA ARG A 280 -4.26 -16.31 -7.64
C ARG A 280 -3.53 -17.59 -7.26
N ALA A 281 -2.43 -17.93 -7.95
CA ALA A 281 -1.63 -19.10 -7.65
C ALA A 281 -0.75 -18.87 -6.41
N PRO A 282 -0.48 -19.91 -5.61
CA PRO A 282 0.47 -19.81 -4.50
C PRO A 282 1.90 -19.52 -5.00
N GLY A 283 2.73 -18.93 -4.13
CA GLY A 283 4.14 -18.65 -4.42
C GLY A 283 4.37 -17.43 -5.32
N GLY A 284 3.46 -16.45 -5.29
CA GLY A 284 3.69 -15.12 -5.86
C GLY A 284 4.61 -14.25 -4.99
N PRO A 285 5.01 -13.05 -5.45
CA PRO A 285 5.76 -12.08 -4.66
C PRO A 285 4.84 -11.44 -3.61
N LEU A 286 4.64 -12.10 -2.49
CA LEU A 286 3.75 -11.67 -1.42
C LEU A 286 4.55 -11.06 -0.27
N HIS A 287 3.97 -10.05 0.38
CA HIS A 287 4.42 -9.58 1.68
C HIS A 287 4.01 -10.58 2.77
N VAL A 288 4.78 -10.63 3.85
CA VAL A 288 4.43 -11.38 5.06
C VAL A 288 4.23 -10.38 6.19
N LEU A 289 3.02 -10.31 6.72
CA LEU A 289 2.65 -9.37 7.76
C LEU A 289 2.66 -10.02 9.14
N LEU A 290 3.20 -9.30 10.13
CA LEU A 290 3.08 -9.62 11.57
C LEU A 290 1.82 -8.97 12.15
N THR A 291 1.48 -7.78 11.67
CA THR A 291 0.23 -7.06 11.92
C THR A 291 -0.20 -6.36 10.61
N ASP A 292 -1.36 -5.71 10.60
CA ASP A 292 -1.83 -5.01 9.39
C ASP A 292 -0.92 -3.83 8.94
N THR A 293 0.03 -3.40 9.80
CA THR A 293 0.97 -2.29 9.52
C THR A 293 2.45 -2.64 9.72
N VAL A 294 2.76 -3.85 10.18
CA VAL A 294 4.13 -4.32 10.43
C VAL A 294 4.40 -5.58 9.63
N ALA A 295 5.47 -5.56 8.85
CA ALA A 295 5.87 -6.67 8.01
C ALA A 295 7.04 -7.47 8.59
N GLU A 296 7.06 -8.78 8.36
CA GLU A 296 8.27 -9.59 8.44
C GLU A 296 9.05 -9.53 7.11
N HIS A 297 8.33 -9.51 6.00
CA HIS A 297 8.91 -9.45 4.67
C HIS A 297 8.11 -8.52 3.76
N ILE A 298 8.82 -7.70 2.99
CA ILE A 298 8.31 -6.85 1.92
C ILE A 298 8.94 -7.29 0.59
N PRO A 299 8.12 -7.57 -0.45
CA PRO A 299 8.62 -8.10 -1.71
C PRO A 299 9.36 -7.04 -2.53
N GLY A 300 10.35 -7.50 -3.29
CA GLY A 300 11.26 -6.68 -4.06
C GLY A 300 10.62 -5.73 -5.08
N CYS A 301 9.39 -5.99 -5.50
CA CYS A 301 8.64 -5.16 -6.43
C CYS A 301 7.96 -3.94 -5.77
N ASN A 302 7.91 -3.88 -4.43
CA ASN A 302 7.32 -2.75 -3.68
C ASN A 302 7.96 -2.62 -2.31
N MET A 303 9.16 -2.09 -2.26
CA MET A 303 9.89 -1.90 -1.01
C MET A 303 10.68 -0.59 -1.01
N ALA A 304 10.77 0.04 0.14
CA ALA A 304 11.58 1.24 0.36
C ALA A 304 12.33 1.13 1.69
N PHE A 305 13.50 1.73 1.78
CA PHE A 305 14.36 1.66 2.97
C PHE A 305 15.01 3.03 3.24
N ARG A 306 15.28 3.32 4.51
CA ARG A 306 16.20 4.41 4.87
C ARG A 306 17.58 4.06 4.34
N LYS A 307 18.14 4.93 3.50
CA LYS A 307 19.45 4.72 2.87
C LYS A 307 20.55 4.43 3.91
N ALA A 308 20.56 5.17 5.01
CA ALA A 308 21.54 4.98 6.08
C ALA A 308 21.56 3.54 6.64
N TRP A 309 20.41 2.88 6.73
CA TRP A 309 20.33 1.49 7.21
C TRP A 309 20.82 0.49 6.17
N LEU A 310 20.53 0.73 4.88
CA LEU A 310 21.11 -0.07 3.80
C LEU A 310 22.62 0.03 3.77
N ASP A 311 23.17 1.23 3.95
CA ASP A 311 24.61 1.45 3.99
C ASP A 311 25.27 0.70 5.18
N VAL A 312 24.63 0.70 6.37
CA VAL A 312 25.12 -0.02 7.56
C VAL A 312 25.18 -1.53 7.35
N ILE A 313 24.23 -2.12 6.63
CA ILE A 313 24.19 -3.56 6.39
C ILE A 313 24.92 -3.97 5.11
N GLY A 314 25.46 -3.02 4.33
CA GLY A 314 26.18 -3.27 3.10
C GLY A 314 25.29 -3.61 1.89
N GLY A 315 24.05 -3.17 1.88
CA GLY A 315 23.10 -3.38 0.77
C GLY A 315 22.65 -4.83 0.62
N PHE A 316 22.34 -5.23 -0.61
CA PHE A 316 21.87 -6.59 -0.97
C PHE A 316 23.03 -7.57 -1.10
N ASP A 317 22.78 -8.84 -0.72
CA ASP A 317 23.80 -9.90 -0.83
C ASP A 317 23.91 -10.40 -2.30
N PRO A 318 25.08 -10.25 -2.95
CA PRO A 318 25.28 -10.60 -4.36
C PRO A 318 25.09 -12.10 -4.69
N GLN A 319 25.04 -12.99 -3.70
CA GLN A 319 24.76 -14.40 -3.95
C GLN A 319 23.33 -14.62 -4.49
N PHE A 320 22.38 -13.76 -4.13
CA PHE A 320 20.99 -13.80 -4.60
C PHE A 320 20.88 -13.07 -5.95
N ARG A 321 20.96 -13.82 -7.03
CA ARG A 321 21.03 -13.25 -8.39
C ARG A 321 19.67 -12.99 -9.04
N THR A 322 18.61 -13.66 -8.60
CA THR A 322 17.30 -13.62 -9.28
C THR A 322 16.10 -13.51 -8.33
N ALA A 323 16.24 -13.94 -7.09
CA ALA A 323 15.20 -13.91 -6.07
C ALA A 323 15.80 -14.16 -4.68
N GLY A 324 15.06 -13.86 -3.62
CA GLY A 324 15.41 -14.11 -2.22
C GLY A 324 16.29 -13.01 -1.59
N ASP A 325 16.72 -12.06 -2.36
CA ASP A 325 17.54 -10.94 -1.91
C ASP A 325 16.74 -9.95 -1.05
N ASP A 326 15.47 -9.79 -1.33
CA ASP A 326 14.49 -9.02 -0.55
C ASP A 326 14.22 -9.66 0.82
N VAL A 327 14.02 -10.97 0.84
CA VAL A 327 13.84 -11.74 2.09
C VAL A 327 15.09 -11.66 2.96
N ASP A 328 16.27 -11.93 2.37
CA ASP A 328 17.55 -11.83 3.06
C ASP A 328 17.79 -10.45 3.63
N LEU A 329 17.50 -9.40 2.85
CA LEU A 329 17.64 -8.02 3.29
C LEU A 329 16.73 -7.72 4.50
N CYS A 330 15.46 -8.11 4.43
CA CYS A 330 14.50 -7.93 5.52
C CYS A 330 14.98 -8.63 6.81
N TRP A 331 15.46 -9.87 6.72
CA TRP A 331 15.95 -10.61 7.89
C TRP A 331 17.26 -10.04 8.44
N ARG A 332 18.16 -9.52 7.59
CA ARG A 332 19.38 -8.82 8.07
C ARG A 332 19.06 -7.53 8.81
N LEU A 333 18.04 -6.77 8.38
CA LEU A 333 17.57 -5.60 9.12
C LEU A 333 16.98 -6.00 10.47
N GLN A 334 16.11 -7.01 10.48
CA GLN A 334 15.49 -7.51 11.71
C GLN A 334 16.50 -8.11 12.70
N SER A 335 17.55 -8.77 12.23
CA SER A 335 18.63 -9.28 13.10
C SER A 335 19.40 -8.18 13.84
N ARG A 336 19.29 -6.91 13.38
CA ARG A 336 19.80 -5.72 14.08
C ARG A 336 18.78 -5.08 15.04
N GLY A 337 17.60 -5.71 15.22
CA GLY A 337 16.51 -5.19 16.05
C GLY A 337 15.65 -4.13 15.37
N TRP A 338 15.81 -3.93 14.06
CA TRP A 338 15.00 -2.97 13.30
C TRP A 338 13.71 -3.61 12.79
N THR A 339 12.67 -2.79 12.65
CA THR A 339 11.35 -3.24 12.18
C THR A 339 11.08 -2.77 10.76
N LEU A 340 10.15 -3.47 10.11
CA LEU A 340 9.65 -3.15 8.78
C LEU A 340 8.18 -2.75 8.88
N GLY A 341 7.84 -1.63 8.24
CA GLY A 341 6.46 -1.15 8.14
C GLY A 341 5.77 -1.67 6.89
N PHE A 342 4.46 -1.59 6.90
CA PHE A 342 3.60 -1.87 5.76
C PHE A 342 2.51 -0.81 5.68
N HIS A 343 2.38 -0.16 4.52
CA HIS A 343 1.31 0.80 4.28
C HIS A 343 0.35 0.27 3.21
N PRO A 344 -0.90 -0.08 3.56
CA PRO A 344 -1.82 -0.72 2.63
C PRO A 344 -2.21 0.12 1.41
N ALA A 345 -2.08 1.45 1.48
CA ALA A 345 -2.35 2.36 0.36
C ALA A 345 -1.12 2.65 -0.52
N ALA A 346 0.08 2.18 -0.15
CA ALA A 346 1.28 2.31 -0.99
C ALA A 346 1.28 1.24 -2.08
N VAL A 347 0.36 1.37 -3.04
CA VAL A 347 0.05 0.34 -4.04
C VAL A 347 1.02 0.38 -5.20
N VAL A 348 1.44 -0.81 -5.63
CA VAL A 348 2.14 -1.06 -6.90
C VAL A 348 1.34 -2.08 -7.71
N TRP A 349 1.16 -1.80 -8.98
CA TRP A 349 0.56 -2.71 -9.96
C TRP A 349 1.67 -3.52 -10.61
N HIS A 350 1.66 -4.85 -10.43
CA HIS A 350 2.73 -5.73 -10.86
C HIS A 350 2.21 -6.77 -11.85
N HIS A 351 2.68 -6.73 -13.09
CA HIS A 351 2.34 -7.68 -14.14
C HIS A 351 2.72 -9.11 -13.75
N ARG A 352 1.77 -10.02 -13.91
CA ARG A 352 2.02 -11.42 -13.61
C ARG A 352 2.53 -12.17 -14.85
N ARG A 353 3.19 -13.30 -14.63
CA ARG A 353 3.67 -14.13 -15.75
C ARG A 353 2.50 -14.59 -16.61
N ASN A 354 2.54 -14.29 -17.88
CA ASN A 354 1.45 -14.54 -18.83
C ASN A 354 1.63 -15.84 -19.64
N SER A 355 2.54 -16.72 -19.25
CA SER A 355 2.70 -18.05 -19.83
C SER A 355 3.11 -19.06 -18.77
N LEU A 356 2.68 -20.32 -18.92
CA LEU A 356 3.05 -21.43 -18.03
C LEU A 356 4.57 -21.65 -17.98
N ARG A 357 5.26 -21.44 -19.11
CA ARG A 357 6.72 -21.60 -19.19
C ARG A 357 7.45 -20.56 -18.32
N THR A 358 7.03 -19.30 -18.39
CA THR A 358 7.67 -18.22 -17.61
C THR A 358 7.31 -18.34 -16.13
N TYR A 359 6.07 -18.70 -15.80
CA TYR A 359 5.66 -19.00 -14.43
C TYR A 359 6.47 -20.16 -13.84
N TRP A 360 6.59 -21.29 -14.54
CA TRP A 360 7.39 -22.44 -14.08
C TRP A 360 8.85 -22.07 -13.83
N ARG A 361 9.45 -21.27 -14.73
CA ARG A 361 10.83 -20.79 -14.56
C ARG A 361 10.96 -19.90 -13.32
N GLN A 362 9.98 -19.06 -13.04
CA GLN A 362 9.93 -18.21 -11.83
C GLN A 362 9.87 -19.09 -10.58
N GLN A 363 9.01 -20.11 -10.55
CA GLN A 363 8.88 -21.02 -9.40
C GLN A 363 10.18 -21.81 -9.13
N ILE A 364 10.87 -22.25 -10.17
CA ILE A 364 12.21 -22.87 -10.01
C ILE A 364 13.19 -21.85 -9.39
N GLY A 365 13.15 -20.59 -9.82
CA GLY A 365 13.97 -19.50 -9.24
C GLY A 365 13.69 -19.31 -7.75
N TYR A 366 12.43 -19.26 -7.37
CA TYR A 366 12.00 -19.13 -5.96
C TYR A 366 12.42 -20.35 -5.12
N GLY A 367 12.25 -21.57 -5.64
CA GLY A 367 12.71 -22.77 -4.94
C GLY A 367 14.23 -22.81 -4.69
N ARG A 368 15.04 -22.34 -5.67
CA ARG A 368 16.49 -22.20 -5.50
C ARG A 368 16.84 -21.13 -4.45
N ALA A 369 16.16 -19.99 -4.49
CA ALA A 369 16.34 -18.93 -3.51
C ALA A 369 15.94 -19.40 -2.10
N GLY A 370 14.83 -20.13 -1.97
CA GLY A 370 14.40 -20.73 -0.71
C GLY A 370 15.45 -21.66 -0.10
N ALA A 371 16.05 -22.53 -0.92
CA ALA A 371 17.13 -23.41 -0.45
C ALA A 371 18.40 -22.62 0.00
N MET A 372 18.74 -21.53 -0.67
CA MET A 372 19.84 -20.65 -0.26
C MET A 372 19.52 -19.91 1.04
N LEU A 373 18.29 -19.44 1.19
CA LEU A 373 17.81 -18.79 2.42
C LEU A 373 17.82 -19.76 3.60
N GLU A 374 17.36 -21.00 3.42
CA GLU A 374 17.37 -22.03 4.46
C GLU A 374 18.80 -22.32 4.96
N LEU A 375 19.76 -22.39 4.06
CA LEU A 375 21.18 -22.58 4.42
C LEU A 375 21.74 -21.37 5.19
N LYS A 376 21.31 -20.16 4.87
CA LYS A 376 21.81 -18.91 5.50
C LYS A 376 21.07 -18.58 6.80
N TRP A 377 19.79 -18.91 6.90
CA TRP A 377 18.88 -18.55 7.97
C TRP A 377 18.11 -19.78 8.51
N PRO A 378 18.79 -20.82 8.99
CA PRO A 378 18.14 -22.06 9.40
C PRO A 378 17.12 -21.86 10.53
N GLU A 379 17.30 -20.83 11.38
CA GLU A 379 16.38 -20.47 12.46
C GLU A 379 15.03 -19.90 11.99
N LYS A 380 14.94 -19.49 10.73
CA LYS A 380 13.69 -19.02 10.12
C LYS A 380 12.81 -20.18 9.63
N TYR A 381 13.35 -21.39 9.60
CA TYR A 381 12.66 -22.59 9.14
C TYR A 381 12.33 -23.52 10.31
N ASN A 382 11.11 -24.07 10.35
CA ASN A 382 10.62 -24.90 11.44
C ASN A 382 10.80 -26.40 11.13
N GLY A 383 11.90 -27.00 11.56
CA GLY A 383 12.14 -28.42 11.33
C GLY A 383 12.26 -28.73 9.83
N PRO A 384 12.27 -30.03 9.43
CA PRO A 384 12.56 -30.40 8.05
C PRO A 384 11.55 -29.82 7.04
N GLY A 385 11.97 -28.78 6.33
CA GLY A 385 11.22 -28.23 5.20
C GLY A 385 10.00 -27.37 5.54
N HIS A 386 9.82 -26.94 6.81
CA HIS A 386 8.69 -26.11 7.18
C HIS A 386 9.09 -24.65 7.33
N VAL A 387 8.60 -23.81 6.45
CA VAL A 387 8.82 -22.36 6.47
C VAL A 387 7.72 -21.71 7.32
N ARG A 388 8.09 -20.84 8.27
CA ARG A 388 7.13 -20.09 9.11
C ARG A 388 6.33 -19.04 8.35
N TRP A 389 6.87 -18.65 7.19
CA TRP A 389 6.27 -17.68 6.30
C TRP A 389 5.96 -18.39 4.98
N GLY A 390 4.76 -18.55 4.61
CA GLY A 390 4.40 -19.23 3.37
C GLY A 390 2.91 -19.24 3.16
#